data_ed2a8460e9b4f96ea8e35deef9611604
#
_entry.id   ed2a8460e9b4f96ea8e35deef9611604
#
_cell.length_a   1.000
_cell.length_b   1.000
_cell.length_c   1.000
_cell.angle_alpha   90.00
_cell.angle_beta   90.00
_cell.angle_gamma   90.00
#
_symmetry.space_group_name_H-M   'P 1'
#
loop_
_entity.id
_entity.type
_entity.pdbx_description
1 polymer ?
#
loop_
_entity_poly.entity_id
_entity_poly.type
_entity_poly.pdbx_seq_one_letter_code
_entity_poly.pdbx_strand_id
1 'polypeptide(L)'
;KTLLAKEYGKIIYGKNIIRVDMSEFREGHSISKMIGSPPGYVGHSDSKNVFEQVKDNPYSLIILDEIEKSSREVINLFLQILDEGVCKNSKGEVINFSNTTIIMTSNLGCSKDSIGFNNKVSFEDINNFFGIEFINRIENIIYFNKITLDVCTRLVRNKLRFIRKFYKDKGIICSFSNNLI
;
A
#
# COMPACT_ATOMS: atom_id res chain seq x y z
N LYS A 1 -4.85 8.16 -0.46
CA LYS A 1 -4.28 7.12 -1.30
C LYS A 1 -4.70 5.76 -0.78
N THR A 2 -4.15 5.30 0.33
CA THR A 2 -4.41 3.97 0.95
C THR A 2 -5.90 3.70 1.21
N LEU A 3 -6.67 4.72 1.65
CA LEU A 3 -8.12 4.56 1.87
C LEU A 3 -8.84 4.23 0.56
N LEU A 4 -8.53 4.91 -0.54
CA LEU A 4 -9.14 4.64 -1.84
C LEU A 4 -8.83 3.22 -2.31
N ALA A 5 -7.56 2.79 -2.21
CA ALA A 5 -7.16 1.43 -2.55
C ALA A 5 -7.95 0.37 -1.75
N LYS A 6 -8.14 0.61 -0.45
CA LYS A 6 -8.94 -0.28 0.42
C LYS A 6 -10.42 -0.33 0.03
N GLU A 7 -11.05 0.82 -0.23
CA GLU A 7 -12.46 0.85 -0.61
C GLU A 7 -12.68 0.20 -2.00
N TYR A 8 -11.78 0.46 -2.96
CA TYR A 8 -11.77 -0.24 -4.24
C TYR A 8 -11.67 -1.77 -4.05
N GLY A 9 -10.71 -2.20 -3.22
CA GLY A 9 -10.51 -3.62 -2.93
C GLY A 9 -11.75 -4.29 -2.32
N LYS A 10 -12.42 -3.64 -1.38
CA LYS A 10 -13.65 -4.17 -0.78
C LYS A 10 -14.77 -4.39 -1.80
N ILE A 11 -14.89 -3.48 -2.78
CA ILE A 11 -15.94 -3.54 -3.80
C ILE A 11 -15.64 -4.67 -4.81
N ILE A 12 -14.39 -4.79 -5.26
CA ILE A 12 -14.03 -5.70 -6.36
C ILE A 12 -13.59 -7.08 -5.84
N TYR A 13 -12.79 -7.12 -4.77
CA TYR A 13 -12.13 -8.33 -4.24
C TYR A 13 -12.73 -8.82 -2.91
N GLY A 14 -13.67 -8.06 -2.32
CA GLY A 14 -14.31 -8.41 -1.05
C GLY A 14 -13.31 -8.58 0.09
N LYS A 15 -13.08 -9.82 0.53
CA LYS A 15 -12.14 -10.15 1.61
C LYS A 15 -10.72 -10.44 1.13
N ASN A 16 -10.51 -10.63 -0.19
CA ASN A 16 -9.22 -11.02 -0.77
C ASN A 16 -8.31 -9.80 -0.97
N ILE A 17 -8.00 -9.11 0.11
CA ILE A 17 -7.12 -7.94 0.13
C ILE A 17 -5.91 -8.25 1.00
N ILE A 18 -4.74 -8.24 0.38
CA ILE A 18 -3.44 -8.43 1.02
C ILE A 18 -2.82 -7.05 1.16
N ARG A 19 -2.67 -6.56 2.39
CA ARG A 19 -2.02 -5.27 2.63
C ARG A 19 -0.66 -5.46 3.27
N VAL A 20 0.33 -4.81 2.68
CA VAL A 20 1.72 -4.84 3.13
C VAL A 20 2.18 -3.42 3.42
N ASP A 21 2.64 -3.16 4.64
CA ASP A 21 3.32 -1.92 5.00
C ASP A 21 4.80 -2.05 4.65
N MET A 22 5.22 -1.32 3.63
CA MET A 22 6.58 -1.44 3.11
C MET A 22 7.64 -0.86 4.05
N SER A 23 7.24 -0.15 5.09
CA SER A 23 8.16 0.28 6.16
C SER A 23 8.76 -0.89 6.95
N GLU A 24 8.12 -2.07 6.94
CA GLU A 24 8.63 -3.30 7.56
C GLU A 24 9.69 -4.01 6.70
N PHE A 25 9.91 -3.54 5.47
CA PHE A 25 10.77 -4.13 4.45
C PHE A 25 11.92 -3.21 4.03
N ARG A 26 12.42 -2.41 4.97
CA ARG A 26 13.54 -1.47 4.74
C ARG A 26 14.89 -2.16 4.54
N GLU A 27 15.06 -3.30 5.17
CA GLU A 27 16.30 -4.07 5.14
C GLU A 27 16.19 -5.25 4.18
N GLY A 28 17.26 -5.56 3.44
CA GLY A 28 17.24 -6.60 2.41
C GLY A 28 16.84 -7.99 2.94
N HIS A 29 17.23 -8.32 4.18
CA HIS A 29 16.84 -9.60 4.77
C HIS A 29 15.34 -9.71 5.10
N SER A 30 14.60 -8.61 5.15
CA SER A 30 13.15 -8.63 5.40
C SER A 30 12.34 -9.22 4.23
N ILE A 31 12.96 -9.41 3.06
CA ILE A 31 12.32 -10.07 1.91
C ILE A 31 11.80 -11.48 2.26
N SER A 32 12.45 -12.18 3.20
CA SER A 32 12.01 -13.48 3.70
C SER A 32 10.61 -13.47 4.30
N LYS A 33 10.14 -12.33 4.83
CA LYS A 33 8.77 -12.16 5.31
C LYS A 33 7.74 -12.19 4.17
N MET A 34 8.14 -11.87 2.93
CA MET A 34 7.28 -11.96 1.76
C MET A 34 7.27 -13.34 1.14
N ILE A 35 8.48 -13.87 0.85
CA ILE A 35 8.65 -15.12 0.11
C ILE A 35 8.68 -16.36 1.01
N GLY A 36 8.76 -16.17 2.33
CA GLY A 36 8.92 -17.22 3.34
C GLY A 36 10.38 -17.44 3.73
N SER A 37 10.59 -18.10 4.87
CA SER A 37 11.92 -18.48 5.34
C SER A 37 12.40 -19.75 4.66
N PRO A 38 13.69 -19.87 4.32
CA PRO A 38 14.26 -21.12 3.82
C PRO A 38 14.10 -22.26 4.82
N PRO A 39 14.07 -23.53 4.36
CA PRO A 39 14.03 -24.69 5.24
C PRO A 39 15.19 -24.65 6.24
N GLY A 40 14.90 -24.87 7.55
CA GLY A 40 15.91 -24.91 8.61
C GLY A 40 16.10 -23.63 9.41
N TYR A 41 15.49 -22.51 9.02
CA TYR A 41 15.46 -21.29 9.84
C TYR A 41 14.21 -21.25 10.72
N VAL A 42 14.41 -21.10 12.05
CA VAL A 42 13.34 -20.91 13.02
C VAL A 42 12.74 -19.50 12.79
N GLY A 43 11.57 -19.44 12.21
CA GLY A 43 10.89 -18.18 11.88
C GLY A 43 9.48 -18.40 11.33
N HIS A 44 8.88 -19.55 11.68
CA HIS A 44 7.45 -19.77 11.45
C HIS A 44 6.67 -18.87 12.42
N SER A 45 6.44 -17.61 12.00
CA SER A 45 5.31 -16.86 12.57
C SER A 45 4.03 -17.50 12.06
N ASP A 46 3.02 -17.62 12.92
CA ASP A 46 1.68 -18.17 12.61
C ASP A 46 0.91 -17.39 11.52
N SER A 47 1.46 -16.29 11.00
CA SER A 47 0.90 -15.50 9.93
C SER A 47 1.44 -15.95 8.57
N LYS A 48 0.54 -16.31 7.65
CA LYS A 48 0.90 -16.61 6.25
C LYS A 48 1.62 -15.43 5.62
N ASN A 49 2.77 -15.69 4.99
CA ASN A 49 3.48 -14.67 4.23
C ASN A 49 2.67 -14.22 3.01
N VAL A 50 3.10 -13.13 2.35
CA VAL A 50 2.37 -12.54 1.22
C VAL A 50 2.18 -13.56 0.08
N PHE A 51 3.21 -14.32 -0.22
CA PHE A 51 3.19 -15.30 -1.32
C PHE A 51 2.24 -16.49 -1.04
N GLU A 52 2.19 -16.95 0.21
CA GLU A 52 1.23 -17.97 0.62
C GLU A 52 -0.22 -17.47 0.56
N GLN A 53 -0.46 -16.20 0.91
CA GLN A 53 -1.79 -15.61 0.77
C GLN A 53 -2.24 -15.53 -0.69
N VAL A 54 -1.33 -15.17 -1.63
CA VAL A 54 -1.61 -15.15 -3.07
C VAL A 54 -1.82 -16.57 -3.61
N LYS A 55 -1.03 -17.55 -3.16
CA LYS A 55 -1.20 -18.95 -3.53
C LYS A 55 -2.58 -19.48 -3.16
N ASP A 56 -3.05 -19.15 -1.96
CA ASP A 56 -4.38 -19.57 -1.49
C ASP A 56 -5.52 -18.82 -2.18
N ASN A 57 -5.29 -17.56 -2.56
CA ASN A 57 -6.28 -16.70 -3.21
C ASN A 57 -5.65 -15.96 -4.40
N PRO A 58 -5.52 -16.63 -5.55
CA PRO A 58 -4.88 -16.04 -6.73
C PRO A 58 -5.61 -14.79 -7.25
N TYR A 59 -6.93 -14.69 -7.03
CA TYR A 59 -7.73 -13.52 -7.37
C TYR A 59 -7.81 -12.57 -6.19
N SER A 60 -6.81 -11.72 -6.02
CA SER A 60 -6.67 -10.83 -4.89
C SER A 60 -6.13 -9.46 -5.28
N LEU A 61 -6.36 -8.48 -4.39
CA LEU A 61 -5.72 -7.17 -4.44
C LEU A 61 -4.55 -7.13 -3.46
N ILE A 62 -3.36 -6.80 -3.96
CA ILE A 62 -2.17 -6.55 -3.15
C ILE A 62 -1.99 -5.04 -3.03
N ILE A 63 -1.99 -4.50 -1.81
CA ILE A 63 -1.74 -3.09 -1.54
C ILE A 63 -0.37 -2.97 -0.89
N LEU A 64 0.59 -2.38 -1.61
CA LEU A 64 1.92 -2.03 -1.10
C LEU A 64 1.90 -0.58 -0.63
N ASP A 65 1.86 -0.40 0.69
CA ASP A 65 1.72 0.94 1.29
C ASP A 65 3.10 1.54 1.55
N GLU A 66 3.33 2.79 1.08
CA GLU A 66 4.60 3.52 1.21
C GLU A 66 5.80 2.77 0.57
N ILE A 67 5.65 2.37 -0.70
CA ILE A 67 6.64 1.56 -1.44
C ILE A 67 8.05 2.16 -1.43
N GLU A 68 8.18 3.47 -1.35
CA GLU A 68 9.46 4.18 -1.25
C GLU A 68 10.27 3.87 0.01
N LYS A 69 9.67 3.21 1.00
CA LYS A 69 10.35 2.82 2.23
C LYS A 69 10.99 1.45 2.16
N SER A 70 10.70 0.68 1.11
CA SER A 70 11.24 -0.67 0.96
C SER A 70 12.69 -0.67 0.49
N SER A 71 13.37 -1.79 0.71
CA SER A 71 14.70 -2.04 0.20
C SER A 71 14.72 -2.26 -1.32
N ARG A 72 15.88 -2.12 -1.95
CA ARG A 72 16.06 -2.36 -3.40
C ARG A 72 15.74 -3.79 -3.79
N GLU A 73 16.03 -4.75 -2.94
CA GLU A 73 15.76 -6.17 -3.17
C GLU A 73 14.27 -6.42 -3.32
N VAL A 74 13.44 -5.74 -2.52
CA VAL A 74 11.98 -5.82 -2.60
C VAL A 74 11.46 -5.15 -3.88
N ILE A 75 12.01 -4.00 -4.27
CA ILE A 75 11.68 -3.35 -5.54
C ILE A 75 11.98 -4.28 -6.71
N ASN A 76 13.16 -4.92 -6.72
CA ASN A 76 13.56 -5.87 -7.76
C ASN A 76 12.66 -7.12 -7.79
N LEU A 77 12.22 -7.61 -6.63
CA LEU A 77 11.27 -8.70 -6.54
C LEU A 77 9.94 -8.34 -7.24
N PHE A 78 9.41 -7.13 -6.96
CA PHE A 78 8.19 -6.68 -7.62
C PHE A 78 8.39 -6.36 -9.09
N LEU A 79 9.58 -5.92 -9.51
CA LEU A 79 9.90 -5.77 -10.93
C LEU A 79 9.77 -7.11 -11.65
N GLN A 80 10.33 -8.20 -11.10
CA GLN A 80 10.18 -9.53 -11.65
C GLN A 80 8.72 -9.98 -11.71
N ILE A 81 7.94 -9.75 -10.63
CA ILE A 81 6.51 -10.09 -10.60
C ILE A 81 5.72 -9.34 -11.67
N LEU A 82 6.00 -8.05 -11.86
CA LEU A 82 5.33 -7.22 -12.86
C LEU A 82 5.69 -7.62 -14.30
N ASP A 83 6.90 -8.14 -14.51
CA ASP A 83 7.41 -8.54 -15.82
C ASP A 83 6.94 -9.95 -16.22
N GLU A 84 7.14 -10.92 -15.34
CA GLU A 84 6.90 -12.34 -15.63
C GLU A 84 5.50 -12.83 -15.18
N GLY A 85 4.83 -12.10 -14.30
CA GLY A 85 3.56 -12.52 -13.68
C GLY A 85 3.69 -13.69 -12.71
N VAL A 86 4.93 -14.18 -12.48
CA VAL A 86 5.24 -15.29 -11.58
C VAL A 86 6.49 -15.01 -10.77
N CYS A 87 6.58 -15.61 -9.58
CA CYS A 87 7.79 -15.57 -8.78
C CYS A 87 7.93 -16.84 -7.94
N LYS A 88 9.16 -17.21 -7.56
CA LYS A 88 9.41 -18.36 -6.70
C LYS A 88 9.44 -17.96 -5.24
N ASN A 89 8.78 -18.75 -4.39
CA ASN A 89 8.92 -18.62 -2.94
C ASN A 89 10.25 -19.25 -2.45
N SER A 90 10.52 -19.14 -1.14
CA SER A 90 11.74 -19.72 -0.53
C SER A 90 11.85 -21.24 -0.62
N LYS A 91 10.73 -21.94 -0.90
CA LYS A 91 10.68 -23.40 -1.11
C LYS A 91 10.88 -23.80 -2.58
N GLY A 92 11.08 -22.83 -3.49
CA GLY A 92 11.20 -23.05 -4.93
C GLY A 92 9.85 -23.26 -5.65
N GLU A 93 8.72 -23.10 -4.97
CA GLU A 93 7.40 -23.19 -5.59
C GLU A 93 7.11 -21.92 -6.40
N VAL A 94 6.58 -22.09 -7.60
CA VAL A 94 6.17 -20.97 -8.47
C VAL A 94 4.81 -20.46 -8.02
N ILE A 95 4.74 -19.19 -7.68
CA ILE A 95 3.51 -18.47 -7.32
C ILE A 95 3.10 -17.61 -8.51
N ASN A 96 1.84 -17.71 -8.92
CA ASN A 96 1.29 -16.97 -10.06
C ASN A 96 0.54 -15.73 -9.59
N PHE A 97 0.95 -14.56 -10.09
CA PHE A 97 0.38 -13.24 -9.79
C PHE A 97 -0.48 -12.69 -10.94
N SER A 98 -0.62 -13.41 -12.07
CA SER A 98 -1.32 -12.89 -13.27
C SER A 98 -2.77 -12.51 -13.03
N ASN A 99 -3.41 -13.06 -12.00
CA ASN A 99 -4.79 -12.73 -11.62
C ASN A 99 -4.87 -11.77 -10.42
N THR A 100 -3.74 -11.22 -9.98
CA THR A 100 -3.72 -10.23 -8.90
C THR A 100 -3.73 -8.81 -9.47
N THR A 101 -4.34 -7.89 -8.73
CA THR A 101 -4.13 -6.46 -8.96
C THR A 101 -3.16 -5.93 -7.92
N ILE A 102 -2.14 -5.21 -8.34
CA ILE A 102 -1.16 -4.61 -7.44
C ILE A 102 -1.35 -3.09 -7.41
N ILE A 103 -1.64 -2.54 -6.23
CA ILE A 103 -1.73 -1.09 -6.01
C ILE A 103 -0.59 -0.67 -5.09
N MET A 104 0.26 0.22 -5.57
CA MET A 104 1.36 0.80 -4.79
C MET A 104 1.00 2.23 -4.38
N THR A 105 1.21 2.58 -3.12
CA THR A 105 1.10 3.97 -2.68
C THR A 105 2.47 4.54 -2.38
N SER A 106 2.70 5.80 -2.76
CA SER A 106 3.95 6.50 -2.50
C SER A 106 3.72 7.97 -2.15
N ASN A 107 4.65 8.57 -1.42
CA ASN A 107 4.75 10.00 -1.16
C ASN A 107 5.89 10.67 -1.94
N LEU A 108 6.58 9.94 -2.81
CA LEU A 108 7.58 10.51 -3.70
C LEU A 108 7.00 11.58 -4.61
N GLY A 109 7.81 12.56 -4.97
CA GLY A 109 7.39 13.68 -5.79
C GLY A 109 6.51 14.71 -5.08
N CYS A 110 6.17 14.51 -3.79
CA CYS A 110 5.52 15.53 -2.98
C CYS A 110 6.60 16.45 -2.39
N SER A 111 7.09 17.43 -3.17
CA SER A 111 8.09 18.41 -2.69
C SER A 111 7.58 19.12 -1.44
N LYS A 112 8.40 19.14 -0.39
CA LYS A 112 8.11 19.84 0.88
C LYS A 112 8.16 21.37 0.72
N ASP A 113 8.81 21.89 -0.32
CA ASP A 113 9.20 23.31 -0.44
C ASP A 113 8.87 23.89 -1.81
N SER A 114 7.60 23.98 -2.15
CA SER A 114 7.22 24.97 -3.17
C SER A 114 6.17 25.92 -2.58
N ILE A 115 6.67 26.97 -1.93
CA ILE A 115 5.97 28.24 -1.76
C ILE A 115 5.87 28.84 -3.19
N GLY A 116 4.94 28.33 -3.98
CA GLY A 116 4.71 28.79 -5.34
C GLY A 116 3.70 27.90 -6.06
N PHE A 117 2.86 28.51 -6.86
CA PHE A 117 1.65 27.94 -7.50
C PHE A 117 1.88 26.80 -8.54
N ASN A 118 3.07 26.19 -8.60
CA ASN A 118 3.37 25.07 -9.50
C ASN A 118 3.59 23.76 -8.71
N ASN A 119 2.50 23.09 -8.37
CA ASN A 119 2.51 21.71 -7.86
C ASN A 119 2.89 20.70 -8.97
N LYS A 120 4.07 20.85 -9.58
CA LYS A 120 4.59 19.80 -10.45
C LYS A 120 5.15 18.70 -9.56
N VAL A 121 4.47 17.55 -9.56
CA VAL A 121 5.05 16.31 -9.05
C VAL A 121 6.37 16.12 -9.80
N SER A 122 7.48 15.97 -9.08
CA SER A 122 8.76 15.72 -9.70
C SER A 122 8.78 14.28 -10.22
N PHE A 123 8.58 14.14 -11.52
CA PHE A 123 8.74 12.86 -12.21
C PHE A 123 10.19 12.34 -12.07
N GLU A 124 11.14 13.26 -11.93
CA GLU A 124 12.54 12.94 -11.73
C GLU A 124 12.78 12.20 -10.42
N ASP A 125 12.14 12.61 -9.32
CA ASP A 125 12.28 11.91 -8.03
C ASP A 125 11.75 10.47 -8.10
N ILE A 126 10.66 10.25 -8.82
CA ILE A 126 10.07 8.94 -9.02
C ILE A 126 11.01 8.06 -9.87
N ASN A 127 11.49 8.60 -10.98
CA ASN A 127 12.42 7.89 -11.87
C ASN A 127 13.76 7.59 -11.19
N ASN A 128 14.29 8.52 -10.41
CA ASN A 128 15.55 8.33 -9.68
C ASN A 128 15.42 7.26 -8.59
N PHE A 129 14.26 7.15 -7.98
CA PHE A 129 14.03 6.17 -6.93
C PHE A 129 13.77 4.77 -7.51
N PHE A 130 12.81 4.62 -8.40
CA PHE A 130 12.38 3.32 -8.90
C PHE A 130 13.22 2.82 -10.09
N GLY A 131 13.77 3.74 -10.89
CA GLY A 131 14.34 3.45 -12.20
C GLY A 131 13.28 3.40 -13.31
N ILE A 132 13.74 3.70 -14.52
CA ILE A 132 12.88 3.77 -15.71
C ILE A 132 12.23 2.40 -16.00
N GLU A 133 12.97 1.32 -15.78
CA GLU A 133 12.50 -0.03 -16.02
C GLU A 133 11.25 -0.37 -15.19
N PHE A 134 11.29 -0.09 -13.89
CA PHE A 134 10.16 -0.33 -12.99
C PHE A 134 8.94 0.51 -13.38
N ILE A 135 9.15 1.78 -13.71
CA ILE A 135 8.06 2.71 -14.10
C ILE A 135 7.38 2.24 -15.39
N ASN A 136 8.15 1.73 -16.35
CA ASN A 136 7.60 1.20 -17.61
C ASN A 136 6.73 -0.07 -17.44
N ARG A 137 6.78 -0.74 -16.29
CA ARG A 137 5.92 -1.89 -15.96
C ARG A 137 4.65 -1.49 -15.22
N ILE A 138 4.52 -0.22 -14.82
CA ILE A 138 3.32 0.30 -14.16
C ILE A 138 2.34 0.76 -15.23
N GLU A 139 1.15 0.17 -15.28
CA GLU A 139 0.13 0.51 -16.26
C GLU A 139 -0.41 1.93 -16.06
N ASN A 140 -0.65 2.33 -14.81
CA ASN A 140 -1.29 3.62 -14.50
C ASN A 140 -0.67 4.28 -13.26
N ILE A 141 -0.31 5.56 -13.39
CA ILE A 141 0.14 6.40 -12.28
C ILE A 141 -0.93 7.46 -12.00
N ILE A 142 -1.48 7.43 -10.79
CA ILE A 142 -2.54 8.34 -10.36
C ILE A 142 -1.99 9.35 -9.35
N TYR A 143 -2.07 10.63 -9.68
CA TYR A 143 -1.63 11.71 -8.82
C TYR A 143 -2.78 12.21 -7.93
N PHE A 144 -2.49 12.37 -6.66
CA PHE A 144 -3.42 12.94 -5.69
C PHE A 144 -3.07 14.40 -5.42
N ASN A 145 -4.04 15.29 -5.54
CA ASN A 145 -3.89 16.68 -5.15
C ASN A 145 -3.70 16.83 -3.64
N LYS A 146 -3.07 17.92 -3.21
CA LYS A 146 -3.01 18.28 -1.79
C LYS A 146 -4.43 18.47 -1.25
N ILE A 147 -4.65 18.03 -0.01
CA ILE A 147 -5.94 18.21 0.66
C ILE A 147 -6.09 19.70 1.03
N THR A 148 -7.14 20.34 0.53
CA THR A 148 -7.49 21.73 0.88
C THR A 148 -8.11 21.80 2.27
N LEU A 149 -8.11 22.98 2.88
CA LEU A 149 -8.70 23.21 4.21
C LEU A 149 -10.19 22.82 4.25
N ASP A 150 -10.93 23.12 3.20
CA ASP A 150 -12.34 22.73 3.08
C ASP A 150 -12.55 21.22 3.08
N VAL A 151 -11.72 20.49 2.32
CA VAL A 151 -11.73 19.01 2.31
C VAL A 151 -11.34 18.47 3.67
N CYS A 152 -10.32 19.05 4.34
CA CYS A 152 -9.93 18.70 5.69
C CYS A 152 -11.10 18.84 6.68
N THR A 153 -11.77 19.99 6.65
CA THR A 153 -12.95 20.27 7.50
C THR A 153 -14.05 19.22 7.28
N ARG A 154 -14.36 18.89 6.03
CA ARG A 154 -15.36 17.83 5.73
C ARG A 154 -14.94 16.46 6.26
N LEU A 155 -13.67 16.10 6.12
CA LEU A 155 -13.15 14.83 6.66
C LEU A 155 -13.27 14.77 8.19
N VAL A 156 -12.90 15.84 8.89
CA VAL A 156 -13.04 15.95 10.36
C VAL A 156 -14.50 15.80 10.75
N ARG A 157 -15.41 16.53 10.13
CA ARG A 157 -16.85 16.44 10.41
C ARG A 157 -17.40 15.02 10.23
N ASN A 158 -17.00 14.34 9.16
CA ASN A 158 -17.42 12.96 8.92
C ASN A 158 -16.87 12.00 9.99
N LYS A 159 -15.61 12.16 10.40
CA LYS A 159 -15.00 11.38 11.48
C LYS A 159 -15.73 11.60 12.82
N LEU A 160 -16.05 12.86 13.15
CA LEU A 160 -16.80 13.19 14.37
C LEU A 160 -18.22 12.61 14.36
N ARG A 161 -18.90 12.60 13.19
CA ARG A 161 -20.21 11.95 13.03
C ARG A 161 -20.12 10.44 13.28
N PHE A 162 -19.07 9.79 12.75
CA PHE A 162 -18.83 8.35 12.97
C PHE A 162 -18.60 8.08 14.46
N ILE A 163 -17.78 8.87 15.14
CA ILE A 163 -17.51 8.74 16.59
C ILE A 163 -18.81 8.92 17.39
N ARG A 164 -19.60 9.94 17.08
CA ARG A 164 -20.92 10.15 17.75
C ARG A 164 -21.81 8.92 17.60
N LYS A 165 -21.92 8.37 16.40
CA LYS A 165 -22.74 7.18 16.14
C LYS A 165 -22.25 5.99 16.95
N PHE A 166 -20.95 5.70 16.90
CA PHE A 166 -20.31 4.59 17.59
C PHE A 166 -20.55 4.61 19.12
N TYR A 167 -20.42 5.79 19.74
CA TYR A 167 -20.65 5.93 21.18
C TYR A 167 -22.15 5.97 21.53
N LYS A 168 -22.99 6.52 20.66
CA LYS A 168 -24.43 6.50 20.83
C LYS A 168 -24.97 5.07 20.91
N ASP A 169 -24.47 4.18 20.05
CA ASP A 169 -24.85 2.74 20.05
C ASP A 169 -24.42 2.04 21.36
N LYS A 170 -23.51 2.64 22.14
CA LYS A 170 -23.10 2.19 23.47
C LYS A 170 -23.77 2.96 24.63
N GLY A 171 -24.80 3.76 24.34
CA GLY A 171 -25.50 4.56 25.35
C GLY A 171 -24.76 5.83 25.80
N ILE A 172 -23.68 6.23 25.15
CA ILE A 172 -22.87 7.41 25.51
C ILE A 172 -23.16 8.55 24.57
N ILE A 173 -23.50 9.72 25.09
CA ILE A 173 -23.72 10.94 24.30
C ILE A 173 -22.41 11.72 24.22
N CYS A 174 -21.87 11.84 22.98
CA CYS A 174 -20.68 12.65 22.71
C CYS A 174 -21.07 14.00 22.12
N SER A 175 -20.60 15.10 22.72
CA SER A 175 -20.64 16.45 22.16
C SER A 175 -19.23 16.94 21.82
N PHE A 176 -19.10 17.69 20.73
CA PHE A 176 -17.83 18.29 20.31
C PHE A 176 -18.00 19.80 20.24
N SER A 177 -17.04 20.54 20.77
CA SER A 177 -17.02 22.00 20.69
C SER A 177 -16.87 22.48 19.25
N ASN A 178 -17.52 23.61 18.90
CA ASN A 178 -17.38 24.23 17.58
C ASN A 178 -15.94 24.69 17.26
N ASN A 179 -15.11 24.89 18.29
CA ASN A 179 -13.71 25.29 18.13
C ASN A 179 -12.79 24.12 17.69
N LEU A 180 -13.32 22.92 17.51
CA LEU A 180 -12.58 21.72 17.07
C LEU A 180 -12.55 21.59 15.53
N ILE A 181 -13.26 22.44 14.81
CA ILE A 181 -13.41 22.47 13.37
C ILE A 181 -13.09 23.85 12.84
#